data_b2a02f3a7cdb9973784a6906bd16d722
#
_entry.id   b2a02f3a7cdb9973784a6906bd16d722
#
_cell.length_a   1.000
_cell.length_b   1.000
_cell.length_c   1.000
_cell.angle_alpha   90.00
_cell.angle_beta   90.00
_cell.angle_gamma   90.00
#
_symmetry.space_group_name_H-M   'P 1'
#
loop_
_entity.id
_entity.type
_entity.pdbx_description
1 polymer ?
#
loop_
_entity_poly.entity_id
_entity_poly.type
_entity_poly.pdbx_seq_one_letter_code
_entity_poly.pdbx_strand_id
1 'polypeptide(L)'
;MRILFLNPPLPDGDIYMKELGRCGRRSVGGETWPQTGLAYLAAVALREGQEARVLDGMAEGLTQDQAEARILEWLPDWIITGTTTPTFRQDALFLRTLKERHGFTVGFTGTHVTALPRECLLESNSDFIFISEAELTLQRLIHAPRDHWQDVPGVCVN
;
A
#
# COMPACT_ATOMS: atom_id res chain seq x y z
N MET A 1 -14.35 9.30 -3.09
CA MET A 1 -13.04 8.86 -3.59
C MET A 1 -12.93 7.35 -3.41
N ARG A 2 -12.27 6.65 -4.33
CA ARG A 2 -12.05 5.19 -4.29
C ARG A 2 -10.63 4.91 -3.86
N ILE A 3 -10.45 4.16 -2.77
CA ILE A 3 -9.15 3.81 -2.20
C ILE A 3 -8.96 2.31 -2.23
N LEU A 4 -7.93 1.85 -2.94
CA LEU A 4 -7.54 0.45 -2.97
C LEU A 4 -6.40 0.21 -1.96
N PHE A 5 -6.62 -0.73 -1.06
CA PHE A 5 -5.60 -1.27 -0.17
C PHE A 5 -5.05 -2.55 -0.79
N LEU A 6 -3.82 -2.50 -1.24
CA LEU A 6 -3.22 -3.53 -2.09
C LEU A 6 -2.10 -4.28 -1.36
N ASN A 7 -2.17 -5.61 -1.36
CA ASN A 7 -1.02 -6.47 -1.16
C ASN A 7 -0.58 -6.98 -2.54
N PRO A 8 0.43 -6.36 -3.18
CA PRO A 8 0.79 -6.70 -4.54
C PRO A 8 1.39 -8.11 -4.63
N PRO A 9 1.15 -8.84 -5.74
CA PRO A 9 1.84 -10.09 -5.99
C PRO A 9 3.30 -9.83 -6.34
N LEU A 10 4.20 -10.70 -5.91
CA LEU A 10 5.60 -10.65 -6.30
C LEU A 10 5.81 -11.29 -7.68
N PRO A 11 6.80 -10.80 -8.45
CA PRO A 11 7.02 -11.26 -9.83
C PRO A 11 7.42 -12.74 -9.94
N ASP A 12 8.03 -13.29 -8.89
CA ASP A 12 8.45 -14.69 -8.79
C ASP A 12 7.37 -15.62 -8.22
N GLY A 13 6.22 -15.07 -7.84
CA GLY A 13 5.13 -15.81 -7.19
C GLY A 13 5.41 -16.16 -5.72
N ASP A 14 6.48 -15.65 -5.14
CA ASP A 14 6.77 -15.83 -3.72
C ASP A 14 5.70 -15.22 -2.84
N ILE A 15 5.38 -15.90 -1.76
CA ILE A 15 4.42 -15.43 -0.75
C ILE A 15 5.17 -14.94 0.48
N TYR A 16 4.86 -13.73 0.89
CA TYR A 16 5.35 -13.14 2.13
C TYR A 16 4.21 -12.82 3.07
N MET A 17 4.29 -13.36 4.29
CA MET A 17 3.39 -13.02 5.40
C MET A 17 3.86 -11.70 5.99
N LYS A 18 3.47 -10.58 5.39
CA LYS A 18 3.92 -9.23 5.76
C LYS A 18 3.51 -8.83 7.19
N GLU A 19 2.40 -9.36 7.67
CA GLU A 19 1.87 -9.13 9.03
C GLU A 19 2.57 -9.98 10.10
N LEU A 20 3.44 -10.92 9.71
CA LEU A 20 4.09 -11.81 10.67
C LEU A 20 5.40 -11.21 11.20
N GLY A 21 5.36 -10.76 12.43
CA GLY A 21 6.49 -10.11 13.09
C GLY A 21 6.78 -8.72 12.50
N ARG A 22 7.95 -8.16 12.84
CA ARG A 22 8.29 -6.78 12.45
C ARG A 22 8.75 -6.63 10.99
N CYS A 23 9.20 -7.71 10.37
CA CYS A 23 9.83 -7.65 9.05
C CYS A 23 9.12 -8.51 7.99
N GLY A 24 8.05 -9.19 8.36
CA GLY A 24 7.44 -10.20 7.51
C GLY A 24 8.30 -11.46 7.38
N ARG A 25 7.73 -12.54 6.86
CA ARG A 25 8.45 -13.79 6.60
C ARG A 25 8.01 -14.38 5.27
N ARG A 26 8.97 -14.94 4.52
CA ARG A 26 8.65 -15.75 3.34
C ARG A 26 7.91 -17.02 3.79
N SER A 27 6.80 -17.31 3.13
CA SER A 27 6.08 -18.57 3.31
C SER A 27 6.82 -19.67 2.57
N VAL A 28 7.11 -20.77 3.27
CA VAL A 28 7.77 -21.95 2.67
C VAL A 28 6.74 -22.97 2.20
N GLY A 29 5.61 -23.06 2.87
CA GLY A 29 4.53 -24.01 2.58
C GLY A 29 3.37 -23.43 1.77
N GLY A 30 3.47 -22.17 1.33
CA GLY A 30 2.39 -21.50 0.59
C GLY A 30 1.30 -20.89 1.49
N GLU A 31 1.55 -20.82 2.81
CA GLU A 31 0.60 -20.21 3.74
C GLU A 31 0.47 -18.71 3.46
N THR A 32 -0.76 -18.23 3.50
CA THR A 32 -1.10 -16.81 3.44
C THR A 32 -1.68 -16.35 4.79
N TRP A 33 -1.45 -15.09 5.13
CA TRP A 33 -2.04 -14.45 6.31
C TRP A 33 -2.91 -13.29 5.88
N PRO A 34 -4.09 -13.11 6.52
CA PRO A 34 -4.93 -11.95 6.23
C PRO A 34 -4.16 -10.65 6.42
N GLN A 35 -4.37 -9.71 5.49
CA GLN A 35 -3.78 -8.37 5.56
C GLN A 35 -4.59 -7.50 6.54
N THR A 36 -4.44 -7.75 7.84
CA THR A 36 -5.26 -7.10 8.89
C THR A 36 -5.03 -5.61 8.93
N GLY A 37 -3.79 -5.13 8.80
CA GLY A 37 -3.48 -3.71 8.73
C GLY A 37 -4.16 -3.00 7.56
N LEU A 38 -4.14 -3.59 6.37
CA LEU A 38 -4.85 -3.04 5.21
C LEU A 38 -6.38 -3.07 5.40
N ALA A 39 -6.92 -4.12 6.05
CA ALA A 39 -8.34 -4.20 6.36
C ALA A 39 -8.78 -3.13 7.37
N TYR A 40 -7.95 -2.83 8.38
CA TYR A 40 -8.20 -1.73 9.32
C TYR A 40 -8.20 -0.38 8.61
N LEU A 41 -7.24 -0.13 7.73
CA LEU A 41 -7.20 1.11 6.95
C LEU A 41 -8.41 1.23 6.01
N ALA A 42 -8.85 0.13 5.39
CA ALA A 42 -10.07 0.12 4.59
C ALA A 42 -11.32 0.45 5.43
N ALA A 43 -11.41 -0.07 6.65
CA ALA A 43 -12.49 0.26 7.58
C ALA A 43 -12.47 1.75 7.98
N VAL A 44 -11.29 2.33 8.18
CA VAL A 44 -11.15 3.78 8.41
C VAL A 44 -11.66 4.57 7.22
N ALA A 45 -11.22 4.23 5.99
CA ALA A 45 -11.67 4.91 4.78
C ALA A 45 -13.20 4.83 4.59
N LEU A 46 -13.80 3.67 4.81
CA LEU A 46 -15.26 3.48 4.76
C LEU A 46 -15.99 4.35 5.80
N ARG A 47 -15.47 4.42 7.03
CA ARG A 47 -16.02 5.27 8.09
C ARG A 47 -15.98 6.75 7.72
N GLU A 48 -14.95 7.17 6.98
CA GLU A 48 -14.81 8.54 6.49
C GLU A 48 -15.58 8.79 5.17
N GLY A 49 -16.51 7.88 4.81
CA GLY A 49 -17.40 8.05 3.66
C GLY A 49 -16.75 7.81 2.30
N GLN A 50 -15.59 7.15 2.27
CA GLN A 50 -14.93 6.76 1.03
C GLN A 50 -15.39 5.38 0.56
N GLU A 51 -15.21 5.10 -0.74
CA GLU A 51 -15.28 3.73 -1.24
C GLU A 51 -13.92 3.05 -1.02
N ALA A 52 -13.90 1.89 -0.40
CA ALA A 52 -12.66 1.18 -0.12
C ALA A 52 -12.77 -0.30 -0.49
N ARG A 53 -11.67 -0.84 -1.04
CA ARG A 53 -11.50 -2.28 -1.30
C ARG A 53 -10.13 -2.73 -0.85
N VAL A 54 -10.03 -4.01 -0.49
CA VAL A 54 -8.76 -4.71 -0.26
C VAL A 54 -8.57 -5.69 -1.40
N LEU A 55 -7.39 -5.68 -2.02
CA LEU A 55 -6.95 -6.69 -2.98
C LEU A 55 -5.69 -7.37 -2.45
N ASP A 56 -5.79 -8.63 -2.10
CA ASP A 56 -4.64 -9.44 -1.69
C ASP A 56 -4.16 -10.30 -2.86
N GLY A 57 -3.32 -9.72 -3.71
CA GLY A 57 -2.81 -10.37 -4.90
C GLY A 57 -1.93 -11.58 -4.60
N MET A 58 -1.23 -11.60 -3.45
CA MET A 58 -0.46 -12.77 -3.02
C MET A 58 -1.38 -13.93 -2.61
N ALA A 59 -2.40 -13.66 -1.78
CA ALA A 59 -3.32 -14.69 -1.31
C ALA A 59 -4.20 -15.24 -2.45
N GLU A 60 -4.55 -14.41 -3.42
CA GLU A 60 -5.31 -14.81 -4.60
C GLU A 60 -4.44 -15.48 -5.68
N GLY A 61 -3.12 -15.55 -5.51
CA GLY A 61 -2.19 -16.14 -6.47
C GLY A 61 -2.15 -15.40 -7.81
N LEU A 62 -2.36 -14.10 -7.81
CA LEU A 62 -2.37 -13.30 -9.03
C LEU A 62 -0.95 -13.07 -9.56
N THR A 63 -0.82 -12.97 -10.87
CA THR A 63 0.35 -12.32 -11.49
C THR A 63 0.22 -10.80 -11.40
N GLN A 64 1.32 -10.07 -11.63
CA GLN A 64 1.29 -8.61 -11.66
C GLN A 64 0.33 -8.08 -12.73
N ASP A 65 0.30 -8.69 -13.92
CA ASP A 65 -0.62 -8.31 -14.99
C ASP A 65 -2.09 -8.55 -14.62
N GLN A 66 -2.39 -9.65 -13.92
CA GLN A 66 -3.74 -9.93 -13.43
C GLN A 66 -4.15 -8.94 -12.33
N ALA A 67 -3.23 -8.58 -11.43
CA ALA A 67 -3.49 -7.56 -10.42
C ALA A 67 -3.73 -6.19 -11.06
N GLU A 68 -2.92 -5.79 -12.05
CA GLU A 68 -3.11 -4.55 -12.81
C GLU A 68 -4.49 -4.54 -13.50
N ALA A 69 -4.89 -5.63 -14.15
CA ALA A 69 -6.21 -5.74 -14.78
C ALA A 69 -7.35 -5.54 -13.77
N ARG A 70 -7.27 -6.17 -12.57
CA ARG A 70 -8.27 -6.02 -11.51
C ARG A 70 -8.31 -4.59 -10.94
N ILE A 71 -7.17 -3.92 -10.85
CA ILE A 71 -7.07 -2.51 -10.45
C ILE A 71 -7.78 -1.63 -11.47
N LEU A 72 -7.54 -1.85 -12.76
CA LEU A 72 -8.13 -1.08 -13.86
C LEU A 72 -9.65 -1.30 -13.99
N GLU A 73 -10.18 -2.46 -13.66
CA GLU A 73 -11.63 -2.70 -13.61
C GLU A 73 -12.34 -1.80 -12.58
N TRP A 74 -11.66 -1.44 -11.50
CA TRP A 74 -12.26 -0.61 -10.45
C TRP A 74 -11.86 0.85 -10.52
N LEU A 75 -10.69 1.16 -11.09
CA LEU A 75 -10.13 2.51 -11.26
C LEU A 75 -10.10 3.30 -9.94
N PRO A 76 -9.25 2.93 -8.98
CA PRO A 76 -9.12 3.67 -7.72
C PRO A 76 -8.50 5.04 -7.95
N ASP A 77 -8.82 6.00 -7.09
CA ASP A 77 -8.13 7.29 -7.03
C ASP A 77 -6.77 7.13 -6.31
N TRP A 78 -6.76 6.31 -5.24
CA TRP A 78 -5.57 6.02 -4.45
C TRP A 78 -5.31 4.52 -4.36
N ILE A 79 -4.01 4.15 -4.37
CA ILE A 79 -3.53 2.81 -4.06
C ILE A 79 -2.58 2.90 -2.85
N ILE A 80 -2.91 2.19 -1.78
CA ILE A 80 -2.12 2.15 -0.55
C ILE A 80 -1.63 0.72 -0.33
N THR A 81 -0.32 0.54 -0.13
CA THR A 81 0.31 -0.77 0.02
C THR A 81 1.01 -0.88 1.37
N GLY A 82 0.75 -1.98 2.07
CA GLY A 82 1.57 -2.42 3.20
C GLY A 82 2.86 -3.08 2.71
N THR A 83 4.01 -2.66 3.25
CA THR A 83 5.30 -3.21 2.83
C THR A 83 6.24 -3.50 3.98
N THR A 84 7.18 -4.40 3.74
CA THR A 84 8.22 -4.82 4.68
C THR A 84 9.58 -4.80 4.02
N THR A 85 10.66 -4.89 4.79
CA THR A 85 12.02 -4.82 4.25
C THR A 85 12.29 -5.79 3.07
N PRO A 86 11.90 -7.07 3.13
CA PRO A 86 12.19 -7.99 2.03
C PRO A 86 11.35 -7.74 0.77
N THR A 87 10.19 -7.08 0.88
CA THR A 87 9.28 -6.90 -0.26
C THR A 87 9.29 -5.48 -0.83
N PHE A 88 9.82 -4.51 -0.10
CA PHE A 88 9.71 -3.09 -0.45
C PHE A 88 10.11 -2.77 -1.89
N ARG A 89 11.25 -3.26 -2.36
CA ARG A 89 11.73 -2.94 -3.73
C ARG A 89 10.78 -3.43 -4.81
N GLN A 90 10.22 -4.61 -4.64
CA GLN A 90 9.27 -5.20 -5.61
C GLN A 90 7.92 -4.47 -5.54
N ASP A 91 7.44 -4.21 -4.31
CA ASP A 91 6.22 -3.43 -4.08
C ASP A 91 6.36 -2.02 -4.71
N ALA A 92 7.50 -1.34 -4.47
CA ALA A 92 7.79 0.00 -4.99
C ALA A 92 7.86 0.01 -6.53
N LEU A 93 8.53 -0.96 -7.14
CA LEU A 93 8.62 -1.07 -8.59
C LEU A 93 7.23 -1.25 -9.23
N PHE A 94 6.42 -2.14 -8.68
CA PHE A 94 5.08 -2.40 -9.19
C PHE A 94 4.18 -1.16 -9.08
N LEU A 95 4.14 -0.51 -7.90
CA LEU A 95 3.32 0.69 -7.71
C LEU A 95 3.81 1.88 -8.54
N ARG A 96 5.12 2.05 -8.68
CA ARG A 96 5.68 3.06 -9.57
C ARG A 96 5.26 2.85 -11.01
N THR A 97 5.30 1.60 -11.49
CA THR A 97 4.83 1.27 -12.85
C THR A 97 3.35 1.60 -13.04
N LEU A 98 2.50 1.25 -12.07
CA LEU A 98 1.07 1.60 -12.09
C LEU A 98 0.85 3.11 -12.10
N LYS A 99 1.60 3.85 -11.28
CA LYS A 99 1.53 5.31 -11.24
C LYS A 99 1.95 5.95 -12.57
N GLU A 100 3.07 5.50 -13.14
CA GLU A 100 3.59 6.04 -14.41
C GLU A 100 2.65 5.76 -15.59
N ARG A 101 2.02 4.58 -15.62
CA ARG A 101 1.11 4.19 -16.72
C ARG A 101 -0.27 4.81 -16.59
N HIS A 102 -0.79 4.94 -15.39
CA HIS A 102 -2.22 5.22 -15.17
C HIS A 102 -2.51 6.48 -14.34
N GLY A 103 -1.48 7.11 -13.76
CA GLY A 103 -1.63 8.35 -13.00
C GLY A 103 -2.25 8.18 -11.61
N PHE A 104 -2.27 6.97 -11.04
CA PHE A 104 -2.78 6.74 -9.70
C PHE A 104 -1.98 7.51 -8.64
N THR A 105 -2.65 7.98 -7.61
CA THR A 105 -1.98 8.43 -6.38
C THR A 105 -1.58 7.20 -5.57
N VAL A 106 -0.30 7.08 -5.22
CA VAL A 106 0.22 5.90 -4.53
C VAL A 106 0.85 6.25 -3.19
N GLY A 107 0.60 5.41 -2.18
CA GLY A 107 1.15 5.54 -0.85
C GLY A 107 1.59 4.21 -0.24
N PHE A 108 2.46 4.31 0.76
CA PHE A 108 2.96 3.14 1.49
C PHE A 108 2.75 3.27 2.99
N THR A 109 2.58 2.12 3.62
CA THR A 109 2.59 1.93 5.08
C THR A 109 3.45 0.72 5.44
N GLY A 110 3.86 0.63 6.69
CA GLY A 110 4.58 -0.53 7.21
C GLY A 110 5.92 -0.19 7.85
N THR A 111 6.57 -1.21 8.40
CA THR A 111 7.75 -1.04 9.24
C THR A 111 8.97 -0.53 8.48
N HIS A 112 9.16 -0.96 7.23
CA HIS A 112 10.31 -0.53 6.42
C HIS A 112 10.23 0.96 6.10
N VAL A 113 9.10 1.41 5.59
CA VAL A 113 8.89 2.82 5.21
C VAL A 113 8.81 3.75 6.41
N THR A 114 8.38 3.25 7.57
CA THR A 114 8.45 3.99 8.85
C THR A 114 9.89 4.24 9.27
N ALA A 115 10.78 3.28 9.06
CA ALA A 115 12.20 3.41 9.45
C ALA A 115 13.00 4.33 8.50
N LEU A 116 12.66 4.35 7.21
CA LEU A 116 13.39 5.05 6.14
C LEU A 116 12.43 5.85 5.24
N PRO A 117 11.61 6.77 5.78
CA PRO A 117 10.49 7.34 5.03
C PRO A 117 10.95 8.17 3.81
N ARG A 118 11.99 8.97 3.93
CA ARG A 118 12.47 9.81 2.83
C ARG A 118 13.13 8.99 1.72
N GLU A 119 13.96 8.04 2.10
CA GLU A 119 14.66 7.14 1.17
C GLU A 119 13.62 6.32 0.39
N CYS A 120 12.64 5.75 1.08
CA CYS A 120 11.57 4.98 0.47
C CYS A 120 10.68 5.84 -0.44
N LEU A 121 10.37 7.07 -0.05
CA LEU A 121 9.58 7.99 -0.86
C LEU A 121 10.27 8.28 -2.21
N LEU A 122 11.58 8.55 -2.17
CA LEU A 122 12.39 8.82 -3.37
C LEU A 122 12.54 7.56 -4.24
N GLU A 123 12.85 6.41 -3.63
CA GLU A 123 13.03 5.14 -4.36
C GLU A 123 11.74 4.67 -5.03
N SER A 124 10.59 4.80 -4.35
CA SER A 124 9.30 4.36 -4.89
C SER A 124 8.62 5.38 -5.80
N ASN A 125 9.03 6.63 -5.79
CA ASN A 125 8.31 7.75 -6.43
C ASN A 125 6.83 7.83 -6.00
N SER A 126 6.55 7.44 -4.75
CA SER A 126 5.20 7.51 -4.19
C SER A 126 4.80 8.94 -3.85
N ASP A 127 3.50 9.19 -3.69
CA ASP A 127 2.99 10.52 -3.34
C ASP A 127 3.10 10.78 -1.84
N PHE A 128 2.95 9.72 -1.04
CA PHE A 128 3.06 9.80 0.42
C PHE A 128 3.48 8.48 1.04
N ILE A 129 4.02 8.58 2.26
CA ILE A 129 4.33 7.47 3.14
C ILE A 129 3.73 7.74 4.51
N PHE A 130 3.06 6.74 5.08
CA PHE A 130 2.64 6.78 6.47
C PHE A 130 3.77 6.36 7.39
N ILE A 131 4.03 7.16 8.41
CA ILE A 131 5.01 6.89 9.46
C ILE A 131 4.29 6.32 10.66
N SER A 132 4.70 5.14 11.13
CA SER A 132 4.07 4.45 12.27
C SER A 132 2.66 3.94 11.94
N GLU A 133 1.73 3.99 12.90
CA GLU A 133 0.35 3.55 12.73
C GLU A 133 -0.42 4.53 11.85
N ALA A 134 -1.04 4.02 10.80
CA ALA A 134 -1.56 4.86 9.72
C ALA A 134 -3.02 5.28 9.88
N GLU A 135 -3.78 4.72 10.82
CA GLU A 135 -5.22 4.86 10.91
C GLU A 135 -5.67 6.32 11.10
N LEU A 136 -5.13 6.99 12.11
CA LEU A 136 -5.45 8.40 12.39
C LEU A 136 -4.85 9.33 11.32
N THR A 137 -3.71 8.95 10.78
CA THR A 137 -3.03 9.69 9.71
C THR A 137 -3.84 9.62 8.41
N LEU A 138 -4.33 8.44 8.02
CA LEU A 138 -5.20 8.24 6.87
C LEU A 138 -6.51 9.04 7.02
N GLN A 139 -7.13 8.99 8.20
CA GLN A 139 -8.34 9.77 8.48
C GLN A 139 -8.13 11.26 8.20
N ARG A 140 -7.02 11.83 8.66
CA ARG A 140 -6.67 13.24 8.44
C ARG A 140 -6.34 13.52 6.98
N LEU A 141 -5.56 12.63 6.35
CA LEU A 141 -5.10 12.81 4.97
C LEU A 141 -6.24 12.81 3.96
N ILE A 142 -7.28 11.98 4.17
CA ILE A 142 -8.49 11.92 3.32
C ILE A 142 -9.17 13.30 3.23
N HIS A 143 -9.15 14.07 4.30
CA HIS A 143 -9.81 15.38 4.37
C HIS A 143 -8.88 16.57 4.09
N ALA A 144 -7.57 16.33 4.02
CA ALA A 144 -6.60 17.38 3.74
C ALA A 144 -6.50 17.68 2.23
N PRO A 145 -6.52 18.94 1.81
CA PRO A 145 -6.14 19.30 0.45
C PRO A 145 -4.71 18.83 0.13
N ARG A 146 -4.45 18.48 -1.13
CA ARG A 146 -3.15 17.87 -1.52
C ARG A 146 -1.95 18.79 -1.21
N ASP A 147 -2.10 20.07 -1.35
CA ASP A 147 -1.10 21.10 -1.04
C ASP A 147 -0.83 21.29 0.47
N HIS A 148 -1.63 20.64 1.33
CA HIS A 148 -1.48 20.60 2.78
C HIS A 148 -1.12 19.24 3.34
N TRP A 149 -0.80 18.25 2.52
CA TRP A 149 -0.44 16.91 3.00
C TRP A 149 0.80 16.89 3.89
N GLN A 150 1.77 17.79 3.62
CA GLN A 150 2.98 17.92 4.47
C GLN A 150 2.65 18.39 5.89
N ASP A 151 1.48 18.99 6.12
CA ASP A 151 1.04 19.48 7.43
C ASP A 151 0.34 18.40 8.25
N VAL A 152 0.03 17.23 7.63
CA VAL A 152 -0.64 16.11 8.30
C VAL A 152 0.39 15.33 9.13
N PRO A 153 0.25 15.27 10.47
CA PRO A 153 1.17 14.51 11.30
C PRO A 153 1.18 13.03 10.94
N GLY A 154 2.39 12.46 10.80
CA GLY A 154 2.57 11.05 10.44
C GLY A 154 2.62 10.78 8.94
N VAL A 155 2.64 11.82 8.09
CA VAL A 155 2.85 11.70 6.65
C VAL A 155 4.24 12.21 6.27
N CYS A 156 4.90 11.49 5.36
CA CYS A 156 6.04 11.98 4.60
C CYS A 156 5.60 12.14 3.15
N VAL A 157 5.77 13.30 2.56
CA VAL A 157 5.47 13.62 1.15
C VAL A 157 6.71 14.15 0.43
N ASN A 158 6.66 14.11 -0.89
CA ASN A 158 7.74 14.61 -1.74
C ASN A 158 7.60 16.13 -1.96
#